data_49f04fa663be2a7dc57046074bf09548
#
_entry.id   49f04fa663be2a7dc57046074bf09548
#
_cell.length_a   1.000
_cell.length_b   1.000
_cell.length_c   1.000
_cell.angle_alpha   90.00
_cell.angle_beta   90.00
_cell.angle_gamma   90.00
#
_symmetry.space_group_name_H-M   'P 1'
#
loop_
_entity.id
_entity.type
_entity.pdbx_description
1 polymer ?
#
loop_
_entity_poly.entity_id
_entity_poly.type
_entity_poly.pdbx_seq_one_letter_code
_entity_poly.pdbx_strand_id
1 'polypeptide(L)'
;MALQLKSGLIAFAFVILGWTSSCLGQTPQQAPVPGLEQRGIASAGEQLPGQQLSGSISGTVVDGSGAVVAGARVRLTREDQSPDQEVLSGNGGQFSFGNIAPGPFHLTITSAGFATQTSSGILHSGEDYTLPKTTLAVATAVTDVEVGLSQTEVAEEEIKIEEKQRVLGVIPNFYVSYDPNAVPLTSKQKFKLAWKTIVDPVTFVLVGGIAGVEQAQNDFSGYGQGAQGYGKRFGAGYADTIAGTFIGSAILPSLLKQDPRYFYKGSGSKRSRILYAIANAVICKGDNGRWQPNYSNILGSVAAGGISNLYYPAQDRNGAGLTFENAAIGIGASAASNLLQEFLIRKLTPKVPKAAPVKP
;
A
#
# COMPACT_ATOMS: atom_id res chain seq x y z
N MET A 1 -0.78 39.18 12.88
CA MET A 1 -1.21 37.84 13.26
C MET A 1 -1.88 37.03 12.12
N ALA A 2 -2.75 37.64 11.34
CA ALA A 2 -3.36 36.93 10.15
C ALA A 2 -2.43 36.77 8.91
N LEU A 3 -1.29 37.43 8.90
CA LEU A 3 -0.35 37.41 7.76
C LEU A 3 0.58 36.20 7.78
N GLN A 4 0.92 35.68 8.96
CA GLN A 4 1.84 34.52 9.08
C GLN A 4 1.20 33.19 8.73
N LEU A 5 -0.12 33.04 8.99
CA LEU A 5 -0.86 31.85 8.57
C LEU A 5 -0.87 31.68 7.03
N LYS A 6 -0.77 32.79 6.28
CA LYS A 6 -0.72 32.75 4.82
C LYS A 6 0.64 32.31 4.28
N SER A 7 1.73 32.59 4.98
CA SER A 7 3.10 32.31 4.49
C SER A 7 3.43 30.83 4.52
N GLY A 8 3.11 30.13 5.62
CA GLY A 8 3.36 28.69 5.74
C GLY A 8 2.50 27.85 4.79
N LEU A 9 1.22 28.20 4.61
CA LEU A 9 0.34 27.52 3.65
C LEU A 9 0.69 27.85 2.18
N ILE A 10 1.14 29.06 1.90
CA ILE A 10 1.53 29.52 0.57
C ILE A 10 2.85 28.90 0.18
N ALA A 11 3.84 28.80 1.07
CA ALA A 11 5.12 28.16 0.79
C ALA A 11 4.94 26.67 0.46
N PHE A 12 4.04 25.97 1.15
CA PHE A 12 3.71 24.57 0.85
C PHE A 12 2.94 24.41 -0.47
N ALA A 13 2.10 25.38 -0.84
CA ALA A 13 1.36 25.37 -2.10
C ALA A 13 2.23 25.76 -3.29
N PHE A 14 3.20 26.68 -3.13
CA PHE A 14 4.06 27.15 -4.24
C PHE A 14 5.08 26.11 -4.71
N VAL A 15 5.55 25.22 -3.84
CA VAL A 15 6.43 24.11 -4.22
C VAL A 15 5.70 23.11 -5.13
N ILE A 16 4.36 23.07 -5.10
CA ILE A 16 3.55 22.15 -5.90
C ILE A 16 2.92 22.83 -7.14
N LEU A 17 2.67 24.14 -7.10
CA LEU A 17 1.98 24.88 -8.17
C LEU A 17 2.90 25.61 -9.17
N GLY A 18 4.20 25.69 -8.90
CA GLY A 18 5.14 26.42 -9.76
C GLY A 18 5.40 25.82 -11.15
N TRP A 19 4.73 24.75 -11.52
CA TRP A 19 4.95 24.04 -12.80
C TRP A 19 3.71 23.86 -13.68
N THR A 20 2.64 24.62 -13.48
CA THR A 20 1.49 24.58 -14.38
C THR A 20 1.20 25.94 -15.00
N SER A 21 2.10 26.45 -15.79
CA SER A 21 1.80 27.54 -16.71
C SER A 21 2.49 27.26 -18.04
N SER A 22 1.76 26.60 -18.94
CA SER A 22 1.80 26.75 -20.38
C SER A 22 1.21 25.52 -21.06
N CYS A 23 -0.08 25.55 -21.38
CA CYS A 23 -0.68 25.02 -22.58
C CYS A 23 -2.18 25.35 -22.58
N LEU A 24 -2.47 26.59 -23.00
CA LEU A 24 -3.77 26.95 -23.57
C LEU A 24 -3.63 26.88 -25.08
N GLY A 25 -4.49 26.11 -25.70
CA GLY A 25 -4.66 26.21 -27.14
C GLY A 25 -5.24 24.95 -27.80
N GLN A 26 -6.50 25.05 -28.08
CA GLN A 26 -7.23 24.60 -29.26
C GLN A 26 -8.31 23.55 -29.04
N THR A 27 -9.52 24.06 -29.16
CA THR A 27 -10.77 23.37 -29.49
C THR A 27 -10.70 22.73 -30.86
N PRO A 28 -11.24 21.56 -31.10
CA PRO A 28 -11.70 21.14 -32.42
C PRO A 28 -13.22 21.13 -32.48
N GLN A 29 -13.62 21.76 -33.54
CA GLN A 29 -14.91 21.99 -34.17
C GLN A 29 -15.66 20.67 -34.48
N GLN A 30 -16.94 20.71 -34.22
CA GLN A 30 -17.95 19.74 -34.73
C GLN A 30 -18.13 19.83 -36.24
N ALA A 31 -18.32 18.66 -36.86
CA ALA A 31 -19.08 18.55 -38.13
C ALA A 31 -19.45 17.05 -38.38
N PRO A 32 -20.41 16.79 -39.32
CA PRO A 32 -21.72 16.30 -38.94
C PRO A 32 -21.97 14.84 -39.44
N VAL A 33 -23.05 14.24 -38.91
CA VAL A 33 -23.60 12.94 -39.35
C VAL A 33 -24.23 13.08 -40.75
N PRO A 34 -24.16 12.02 -41.61
CA PRO A 34 -25.39 11.55 -42.23
C PRO A 34 -25.54 10.03 -42.37
N GLY A 35 -26.77 9.60 -42.24
CA GLY A 35 -27.41 8.66 -43.17
C GLY A 35 -27.54 7.22 -42.71
N LEU A 36 -28.73 6.90 -42.34
CA LEU A 36 -29.37 5.58 -42.33
C LEU A 36 -29.18 4.79 -43.63
N GLU A 37 -28.81 3.51 -43.54
CA GLU A 37 -29.43 2.51 -44.44
C GLU A 37 -29.59 1.16 -43.71
N GLN A 38 -30.85 0.73 -43.76
CA GLN A 38 -31.40 -0.54 -43.36
C GLN A 38 -31.08 -1.57 -44.43
N ARG A 39 -30.61 -2.76 -44.03
CA ARG A 39 -31.03 -4.06 -44.63
C ARG A 39 -30.24 -5.23 -44.07
N GLY A 40 -30.99 -6.23 -43.61
CA GLY A 40 -30.70 -7.59 -43.84
C GLY A 40 -31.03 -8.50 -42.67
N ILE A 41 -32.26 -9.02 -42.67
CA ILE A 41 -32.69 -10.11 -41.79
C ILE A 41 -31.91 -11.36 -42.22
N ALA A 42 -31.08 -11.90 -41.34
CA ALA A 42 -30.64 -13.29 -41.40
C ALA A 42 -30.94 -13.93 -40.04
N SER A 43 -31.94 -14.76 -40.06
CA SER A 43 -32.27 -15.73 -39.01
C SER A 43 -31.02 -16.54 -38.67
N ALA A 44 -30.47 -16.32 -37.50
CA ALA A 44 -29.52 -17.24 -36.92
C ALA A 44 -30.18 -17.86 -35.71
N GLY A 45 -30.24 -19.18 -35.69
CA GLY A 45 -30.93 -20.01 -34.73
C GLY A 45 -30.62 -19.68 -33.29
N GLU A 46 -31.65 -19.77 -32.52
CA GLU A 46 -31.68 -19.81 -31.07
C GLU A 46 -30.77 -20.99 -30.62
N GLN A 47 -29.50 -20.69 -30.33
CA GLN A 47 -28.66 -21.62 -29.58
C GLN A 47 -29.14 -21.59 -28.14
N LEU A 48 -29.82 -22.65 -27.75
CA LEU A 48 -30.05 -23.01 -26.35
C LEU A 48 -28.74 -22.88 -25.58
N PRO A 49 -28.74 -22.33 -24.34
CA PRO A 49 -27.55 -22.29 -23.50
C PRO A 49 -27.01 -23.71 -23.40
N GLY A 50 -25.77 -23.94 -23.86
CA GLY A 50 -25.15 -25.25 -23.88
C GLY A 50 -25.16 -25.87 -22.51
N GLN A 51 -25.79 -27.04 -22.38
CA GLN A 51 -25.67 -27.87 -21.19
C GLN A 51 -24.17 -28.16 -21.00
N GLN A 52 -23.57 -27.61 -20.00
CA GLN A 52 -22.22 -27.95 -19.59
C GLN A 52 -22.24 -29.41 -19.13
N LEU A 53 -21.68 -30.30 -19.93
CA LEU A 53 -21.58 -31.72 -19.57
C LEU A 53 -20.61 -31.86 -18.39
N SER A 54 -21.03 -32.54 -17.35
CA SER A 54 -20.18 -32.91 -16.23
C SER A 54 -19.08 -33.85 -16.70
N GLY A 55 -17.89 -33.70 -16.13
CA GLY A 55 -16.75 -34.57 -16.38
C GLY A 55 -16.41 -35.43 -15.17
N SER A 56 -15.31 -36.13 -15.25
CA SER A 56 -14.74 -36.90 -14.14
C SER A 56 -13.27 -36.55 -13.89
N ILE A 57 -12.81 -36.75 -12.65
CA ILE A 57 -11.42 -36.58 -12.24
C ILE A 57 -10.96 -37.87 -11.57
N SER A 58 -9.95 -38.52 -12.09
CA SER A 58 -9.40 -39.77 -11.57
C SER A 58 -7.87 -39.69 -11.42
N GLY A 59 -7.32 -40.57 -10.58
CA GLY A 59 -5.87 -40.67 -10.42
C GLY A 59 -5.46 -41.86 -9.55
N THR A 60 -4.15 -42.03 -9.38
CA THR A 60 -3.56 -43.08 -8.54
C THR A 60 -2.54 -42.45 -7.57
N VAL A 61 -2.65 -42.82 -6.31
CA VAL A 61 -1.75 -42.39 -5.24
C VAL A 61 -0.72 -43.48 -4.98
N VAL A 62 0.56 -43.11 -5.04
CA VAL A 62 1.70 -44.00 -4.76
C VAL A 62 2.66 -43.35 -3.74
N ASP A 63 3.51 -44.16 -3.14
CA ASP A 63 4.60 -43.65 -2.29
C ASP A 63 5.88 -43.39 -3.11
N GLY A 64 6.95 -42.96 -2.43
CA GLY A 64 8.26 -42.69 -3.06
C GLY A 64 8.95 -43.90 -3.67
N SER A 65 8.52 -45.14 -3.35
CA SER A 65 8.99 -46.38 -3.96
C SER A 65 8.15 -46.82 -5.15
N GLY A 66 7.01 -46.14 -5.41
CA GLY A 66 6.03 -46.52 -6.43
C GLY A 66 4.98 -47.50 -5.94
N ALA A 67 4.99 -47.90 -4.66
CA ALA A 67 3.94 -48.73 -4.09
C ALA A 67 2.65 -47.95 -3.91
N VAL A 68 1.51 -48.59 -4.09
CA VAL A 68 0.18 -47.94 -3.99
C VAL A 68 -0.16 -47.61 -2.54
N VAL A 69 -0.72 -46.42 -2.33
CA VAL A 69 -1.20 -45.97 -1.03
C VAL A 69 -2.71 -46.09 -0.96
N ALA A 70 -3.19 -47.12 -0.23
CA ALA A 70 -4.61 -47.33 0.00
C ALA A 70 -5.10 -46.48 1.17
N GLY A 71 -6.38 -46.02 1.12
CA GLY A 71 -7.00 -45.22 2.18
C GLY A 71 -6.49 -43.80 2.29
N ALA A 72 -5.73 -43.29 1.32
CA ALA A 72 -5.39 -41.87 1.26
C ALA A 72 -6.65 -41.03 1.03
N ARG A 73 -6.80 -39.97 1.81
CA ARG A 73 -7.92 -39.05 1.73
C ARG A 73 -7.63 -38.03 0.62
N VAL A 74 -8.48 -38.00 -0.39
CA VAL A 74 -8.41 -37.06 -1.50
C VAL A 74 -9.58 -36.09 -1.40
N ARG A 75 -9.31 -34.82 -1.23
CA ARG A 75 -10.29 -33.74 -1.16
C ARG A 75 -10.23 -32.91 -2.43
N LEU A 76 -11.38 -32.72 -3.06
CA LEU A 76 -11.58 -31.86 -4.22
C LEU A 76 -12.23 -30.56 -3.77
N THR A 77 -11.55 -29.44 -3.98
CA THR A 77 -12.03 -28.08 -3.73
C THR A 77 -12.15 -27.31 -5.04
N ARG A 78 -13.18 -26.48 -5.19
CA ARG A 78 -13.45 -25.70 -6.40
C ARG A 78 -13.62 -24.21 -6.05
N GLU A 79 -13.31 -23.34 -7.00
CA GLU A 79 -13.42 -21.89 -6.85
C GLU A 79 -14.87 -21.36 -6.93
N ASP A 80 -15.80 -22.17 -7.45
CA ASP A 80 -17.22 -21.81 -7.67
C ASP A 80 -18.12 -21.97 -6.44
N GLN A 81 -17.57 -22.08 -5.23
CA GLN A 81 -18.26 -22.28 -3.96
C GLN A 81 -19.10 -23.59 -3.88
N SER A 82 -18.88 -24.54 -4.77
CA SER A 82 -19.43 -25.89 -4.62
C SER A 82 -18.88 -26.55 -3.37
N PRO A 83 -19.68 -27.39 -2.67
CA PRO A 83 -19.18 -28.07 -1.47
C PRO A 83 -17.98 -28.97 -1.83
N ASP A 84 -16.98 -28.99 -0.95
CA ASP A 84 -15.83 -29.87 -1.08
C ASP A 84 -16.29 -31.33 -1.16
N GLN A 85 -15.73 -32.09 -2.08
CA GLN A 85 -15.95 -33.53 -2.20
C GLN A 85 -14.72 -34.27 -1.66
N GLU A 86 -14.95 -35.38 -0.99
CA GLU A 86 -13.89 -36.17 -0.41
C GLU A 86 -14.09 -37.65 -0.74
N VAL A 87 -13.00 -38.32 -1.18
CA VAL A 87 -12.99 -39.77 -1.43
C VAL A 87 -11.74 -40.38 -0.83
N LEU A 88 -11.77 -41.67 -0.54
CA LEU A 88 -10.60 -42.43 -0.12
C LEU A 88 -10.05 -43.22 -1.31
N SER A 89 -8.73 -43.31 -1.42
CA SER A 89 -8.10 -44.20 -2.43
C SER A 89 -8.38 -45.65 -2.11
N GLY A 90 -8.72 -46.42 -3.14
CA GLY A 90 -8.97 -47.86 -3.05
C GLY A 90 -7.71 -48.70 -2.80
N ASN A 91 -7.89 -50.04 -2.74
CA ASN A 91 -6.75 -50.96 -2.50
C ASN A 91 -5.64 -50.88 -3.53
N GLY A 92 -5.92 -50.44 -4.75
CA GLY A 92 -4.94 -50.17 -5.79
C GLY A 92 -4.45 -48.71 -5.84
N GLY A 93 -4.73 -47.91 -4.81
CA GLY A 93 -4.39 -46.50 -4.75
C GLY A 93 -5.21 -45.57 -5.65
N GLN A 94 -6.21 -46.11 -6.38
CA GLN A 94 -7.01 -45.32 -7.32
C GLN A 94 -8.08 -44.50 -6.55
N PHE A 95 -8.38 -43.32 -7.08
CA PHE A 95 -9.51 -42.49 -6.67
C PHE A 95 -10.25 -41.93 -7.89
N SER A 96 -11.53 -41.62 -7.74
CA SER A 96 -12.33 -41.00 -8.80
C SER A 96 -13.42 -40.12 -8.22
N PHE A 97 -13.59 -38.95 -8.82
CA PHE A 97 -14.72 -38.05 -8.62
C PHE A 97 -15.51 -38.02 -9.93
N GLY A 98 -16.80 -38.31 -9.84
CA GLY A 98 -17.72 -38.26 -10.99
C GLY A 98 -18.67 -37.07 -10.88
N ASN A 99 -19.27 -36.70 -12.02
CA ASN A 99 -20.28 -35.66 -12.12
C ASN A 99 -19.77 -34.28 -11.65
N ILE A 100 -18.53 -33.93 -12.05
CA ILE A 100 -17.89 -32.66 -11.74
C ILE A 100 -18.20 -31.67 -12.87
N ALA A 101 -18.71 -30.49 -12.50
CA ALA A 101 -18.92 -29.42 -13.47
C ALA A 101 -17.55 -28.88 -13.98
N PRO A 102 -17.47 -28.42 -15.24
CA PRO A 102 -16.22 -27.86 -15.79
C PRO A 102 -15.73 -26.64 -14.99
N GLY A 103 -14.41 -26.45 -14.95
CA GLY A 103 -13.79 -25.32 -14.26
C GLY A 103 -12.49 -25.69 -13.54
N PRO A 104 -11.83 -24.70 -12.90
CA PRO A 104 -10.64 -24.93 -12.12
C PRO A 104 -10.93 -25.76 -10.87
N PHE A 105 -10.00 -26.64 -10.51
CA PHE A 105 -10.09 -27.49 -9.34
C PHE A 105 -8.74 -27.62 -8.62
N HIS A 106 -8.83 -27.90 -7.31
CA HIS A 106 -7.68 -28.21 -6.46
C HIS A 106 -7.94 -29.56 -5.76
N LEU A 107 -6.94 -30.41 -5.77
CA LEU A 107 -6.92 -31.67 -5.06
C LEU A 107 -5.92 -31.59 -3.92
N THR A 108 -6.33 -31.99 -2.73
CA THR A 108 -5.48 -32.16 -1.56
C THR A 108 -5.48 -33.63 -1.16
N ILE A 109 -4.32 -34.26 -1.15
CA ILE A 109 -4.16 -35.69 -0.85
C ILE A 109 -3.39 -35.81 0.47
N THR A 110 -4.00 -36.49 1.44
CA THR A 110 -3.43 -36.73 2.77
C THR A 110 -3.48 -38.20 3.13
N SER A 111 -2.44 -38.72 3.76
CA SER A 111 -2.39 -40.08 4.30
C SER A 111 -1.52 -40.11 5.54
N ALA A 112 -1.86 -40.94 6.53
CA ALA A 112 -1.07 -41.06 7.75
C ALA A 112 0.36 -41.52 7.44
N GLY A 113 1.36 -40.81 7.97
CA GLY A 113 2.78 -41.12 7.72
C GLY A 113 3.35 -40.52 6.43
N PHE A 114 2.56 -39.74 5.67
CA PHE A 114 2.98 -39.08 4.43
C PHE A 114 2.77 -37.56 4.52
N ALA A 115 3.60 -36.81 3.81
CA ALA A 115 3.41 -35.38 3.62
C ALA A 115 2.19 -35.11 2.75
N THR A 116 1.44 -34.05 3.07
CA THR A 116 0.30 -33.60 2.26
C THR A 116 0.77 -33.19 0.86
N GLN A 117 0.09 -33.70 -0.17
CA GLN A 117 0.37 -33.34 -1.57
C GLN A 117 -0.83 -32.59 -2.15
N THR A 118 -0.56 -31.53 -2.88
CA THR A 118 -1.59 -30.75 -3.60
C THR A 118 -1.36 -30.83 -5.11
N SER A 119 -2.47 -30.81 -5.86
CA SER A 119 -2.46 -30.75 -7.32
C SER A 119 -3.60 -29.85 -7.80
N SER A 120 -3.42 -29.15 -8.89
CA SER A 120 -4.46 -28.28 -9.46
C SER A 120 -4.57 -28.49 -10.97
N GLY A 121 -5.75 -28.25 -11.53
CA GLY A 121 -6.02 -28.36 -12.95
C GLY A 121 -7.28 -27.61 -13.37
N ILE A 122 -7.60 -27.69 -14.65
CA ILE A 122 -8.84 -27.18 -15.23
C ILE A 122 -9.56 -28.35 -15.90
N LEU A 123 -10.81 -28.64 -15.49
CA LEU A 123 -11.65 -29.64 -16.12
C LEU A 123 -12.47 -28.98 -17.22
N HIS A 124 -12.42 -29.52 -18.43
CA HIS A 124 -13.24 -29.06 -19.54
C HIS A 124 -14.61 -29.77 -19.58
N SER A 125 -15.55 -29.21 -20.32
CA SER A 125 -16.90 -29.78 -20.41
C SER A 125 -16.88 -31.21 -20.99
N GLY A 126 -17.40 -32.18 -20.22
CA GLY A 126 -17.44 -33.60 -20.61
C GLY A 126 -16.10 -34.32 -20.60
N GLU A 127 -15.07 -33.77 -19.98
CA GLU A 127 -13.72 -34.33 -19.93
C GLU A 127 -13.58 -35.37 -18.81
N ASP A 128 -12.91 -36.48 -19.12
CA ASP A 128 -12.41 -37.45 -18.14
C ASP A 128 -10.92 -37.14 -17.87
N TYR A 129 -10.68 -36.29 -16.87
CA TYR A 129 -9.34 -35.85 -16.52
C TYR A 129 -8.64 -36.88 -15.63
N THR A 130 -7.54 -37.47 -16.16
CA THR A 130 -6.73 -38.43 -15.40
C THR A 130 -5.44 -37.78 -14.92
N LEU A 131 -5.28 -37.67 -13.59
CA LEU A 131 -4.04 -37.17 -13.01
C LEU A 131 -2.89 -38.16 -13.26
N PRO A 132 -1.66 -37.68 -13.52
CA PRO A 132 -0.47 -38.51 -13.41
C PRO A 132 -0.40 -39.14 -12.01
N LYS A 133 0.35 -40.27 -11.90
CA LYS A 133 0.57 -40.89 -10.59
C LYS A 133 1.08 -39.87 -9.59
N THR A 134 0.33 -39.67 -8.52
CA THR A 134 0.71 -38.71 -7.47
C THR A 134 1.51 -39.39 -6.40
N THR A 135 2.79 -39.02 -6.28
CA THR A 135 3.71 -39.61 -5.30
C THR A 135 3.65 -38.86 -3.98
N LEU A 136 3.32 -39.57 -2.90
CA LEU A 136 3.41 -39.05 -1.55
C LEU A 136 4.81 -39.28 -0.97
N ALA A 137 5.47 -38.23 -0.52
CA ALA A 137 6.70 -38.34 0.25
C ALA A 137 6.38 -38.83 1.67
N VAL A 138 7.21 -39.69 2.24
CA VAL A 138 7.08 -40.08 3.66
C VAL A 138 7.21 -38.81 4.52
N ALA A 139 6.29 -38.62 5.46
CA ALA A 139 6.42 -37.58 6.45
C ALA A 139 7.63 -37.93 7.34
N THR A 140 8.81 -37.55 6.93
CA THR A 140 9.84 -37.26 7.90
C THR A 140 9.25 -36.20 8.83
N ALA A 141 9.47 -36.29 10.14
CA ALA A 141 9.06 -35.25 11.09
C ALA A 141 9.73 -33.93 10.70
N VAL A 142 9.24 -33.36 9.61
CA VAL A 142 9.51 -32.02 9.19
C VAL A 142 8.42 -31.23 9.89
N THR A 143 8.77 -30.54 10.96
CA THR A 143 8.12 -29.28 11.28
C THR A 143 7.83 -28.62 9.93
N ASP A 144 6.58 -28.37 9.59
CA ASP A 144 6.22 -27.51 8.45
C ASP A 144 6.98 -26.20 8.65
N VAL A 145 8.13 -26.12 8.06
CA VAL A 145 8.76 -24.84 7.78
C VAL A 145 7.98 -24.36 6.54
N GLU A 146 6.81 -23.76 6.78
CA GLU A 146 6.33 -22.76 5.87
C GLU A 146 7.50 -21.77 5.73
N VAL A 147 8.21 -21.85 4.62
CA VAL A 147 9.13 -20.80 4.19
C VAL A 147 8.24 -19.67 3.66
N GLY A 148 7.34 -19.22 4.50
CA GLY A 148 6.72 -17.93 4.42
C GLY A 148 7.76 -16.94 4.96
N LEU A 149 8.04 -15.90 4.20
CA LEU A 149 8.80 -14.77 4.73
C LEU A 149 8.20 -14.39 6.08
N SER A 150 9.00 -14.26 7.12
CA SER A 150 8.52 -13.76 8.40
C SER A 150 7.88 -12.39 8.20
N GLN A 151 6.95 -11.99 9.05
CA GLN A 151 6.33 -10.67 8.96
C GLN A 151 7.38 -9.55 8.87
N THR A 152 8.52 -9.73 9.53
CA THR A 152 9.64 -8.79 9.46
C THR A 152 10.29 -8.74 8.08
N GLU A 153 10.47 -9.89 7.43
CA GLU A 153 11.02 -9.96 6.07
C GLU A 153 10.06 -9.40 5.04
N VAL A 154 8.75 -9.68 5.17
CA VAL A 154 7.72 -9.06 4.33
C VAL A 154 7.75 -7.54 4.50
N ALA A 155 7.79 -7.03 5.72
CA ALA A 155 7.90 -5.61 5.99
C ALA A 155 9.21 -5.00 5.43
N GLU A 156 10.32 -5.75 5.41
CA GLU A 156 11.57 -5.28 4.78
C GLU A 156 11.48 -5.19 3.26
N GLU A 157 10.80 -6.13 2.61
CA GLU A 157 10.55 -6.03 1.16
C GLU A 157 9.59 -4.88 0.84
N GLU A 158 8.54 -4.68 1.62
CA GLU A 158 7.64 -3.54 1.47
C GLU A 158 8.39 -2.21 1.61
N ILE A 159 9.25 -2.08 2.62
CA ILE A 159 10.10 -0.89 2.79
C ILE A 159 11.02 -0.68 1.60
N LYS A 160 11.63 -1.72 1.04
CA LYS A 160 12.46 -1.59 -0.16
C LYS A 160 11.68 -1.04 -1.36
N ILE A 161 10.39 -1.36 -1.43
CA ILE A 161 9.47 -0.82 -2.43
C ILE A 161 9.17 0.65 -2.10
N GLU A 162 8.81 0.95 -0.85
CA GLU A 162 8.49 2.30 -0.38
C GLU A 162 9.70 3.25 -0.51
N GLU A 163 10.90 2.80 -0.18
CA GLU A 163 12.16 3.53 -0.34
C GLU A 163 12.47 3.91 -1.81
N LYS A 164 11.93 3.20 -2.78
CA LYS A 164 12.04 3.49 -4.21
C LYS A 164 10.93 4.41 -4.72
N GLN A 165 9.91 4.67 -3.90
CA GLN A 165 8.81 5.54 -4.28
C GLN A 165 9.28 7.00 -4.29
N ARG A 166 9.28 7.59 -5.46
CA ARG A 166 9.61 9.01 -5.66
C ARG A 166 8.59 9.66 -6.58
N VAL A 167 8.02 10.76 -6.13
CA VAL A 167 7.14 11.58 -6.96
C VAL A 167 7.97 12.17 -8.08
N LEU A 168 7.51 12.03 -9.33
CA LEU A 168 8.26 12.43 -10.54
C LEU A 168 9.66 11.80 -10.63
N GLY A 169 9.89 10.67 -9.92
CA GLY A 169 11.18 10.02 -9.86
C GLY A 169 12.24 10.71 -8.98
N VAL A 170 11.92 11.83 -8.33
CA VAL A 170 12.87 12.67 -7.58
C VAL A 170 12.48 12.79 -6.10
N ILE A 171 11.28 13.29 -5.79
CA ILE A 171 10.85 13.63 -4.42
C ILE A 171 10.51 12.37 -3.63
N PRO A 172 11.14 12.12 -2.46
CA PRO A 172 10.89 10.94 -1.64
C PRO A 172 9.44 10.88 -1.18
N ASN A 173 8.84 9.67 -1.26
CA ASN A 173 7.46 9.39 -0.87
C ASN A 173 7.43 8.12 0.01
N PHE A 174 8.25 8.09 1.06
CA PHE A 174 8.52 6.88 1.84
C PHE A 174 7.44 6.50 2.85
N TYR A 175 6.62 7.47 3.26
CA TYR A 175 5.58 7.27 4.27
C TYR A 175 4.19 7.03 3.66
N VAL A 176 4.13 6.35 2.52
CA VAL A 176 2.86 5.99 1.88
C VAL A 176 2.88 4.53 1.48
N SER A 177 1.94 3.76 1.99
CA SER A 177 1.69 2.40 1.53
C SER A 177 0.51 2.39 0.56
N TYR A 178 0.72 1.75 -0.59
CA TYR A 178 -0.33 1.49 -1.57
C TYR A 178 -0.97 0.11 -1.37
N ASP A 179 -0.48 -0.68 -0.42
CA ASP A 179 -1.11 -1.90 0.05
C ASP A 179 -1.93 -1.60 1.32
N PRO A 180 -3.26 -1.77 1.28
CA PRO A 180 -4.10 -1.57 2.46
C PRO A 180 -3.82 -2.58 3.58
N ASN A 181 -3.20 -3.73 3.25
CA ASN A 181 -2.87 -4.81 4.17
C ASN A 181 -1.38 -4.91 4.48
N ALA A 182 -0.60 -3.86 4.15
CA ALA A 182 0.83 -3.84 4.43
C ALA A 182 1.13 -4.19 5.89
N VAL A 183 2.19 -4.96 6.07
CA VAL A 183 2.62 -5.42 7.40
C VAL A 183 3.09 -4.24 8.24
N PRO A 184 2.74 -4.16 9.54
CA PRO A 184 3.19 -3.10 10.42
C PRO A 184 4.70 -3.02 10.51
N LEU A 185 5.22 -1.79 10.53
CA LEU A 185 6.66 -1.54 10.63
C LEU A 185 7.18 -1.82 12.05
N THR A 186 8.30 -2.50 12.13
CA THR A 186 9.07 -2.61 13.39
C THR A 186 9.66 -1.25 13.78
N SER A 187 9.97 -1.04 15.05
CA SER A 187 10.63 0.18 15.52
C SER A 187 11.92 0.48 14.73
N LYS A 188 12.75 -0.54 14.48
CA LYS A 188 13.99 -0.39 13.68
C LYS A 188 13.70 0.15 12.28
N GLN A 189 12.64 -0.32 11.65
CA GLN A 189 12.24 0.12 10.32
C GLN A 189 11.67 1.55 10.32
N LYS A 190 10.89 1.93 11.35
CA LYS A 190 10.41 3.31 11.55
C LYS A 190 11.60 4.29 11.65
N PHE A 191 12.62 3.95 12.44
CA PHE A 191 13.85 4.75 12.55
C PHE A 191 14.65 4.78 11.25
N LYS A 192 14.73 3.67 10.50
CA LYS A 192 15.41 3.60 9.20
C LYS A 192 14.77 4.55 8.19
N LEU A 193 13.43 4.57 8.10
CA LEU A 193 12.70 5.48 7.22
C LEU A 193 12.91 6.95 7.62
N ALA A 194 12.84 7.25 8.93
CA ALA A 194 13.08 8.60 9.43
C ALA A 194 14.48 9.09 9.06
N TRP A 195 15.50 8.25 9.29
CA TRP A 195 16.88 8.57 8.90
C TRP A 195 16.99 8.84 7.40
N LYS A 196 16.46 7.96 6.55
CA LYS A 196 16.49 8.12 5.10
C LYS A 196 15.83 9.43 4.63
N THR A 197 14.72 9.80 5.27
CA THR A 197 14.01 11.04 4.93
C THR A 197 14.84 12.28 5.23
N ILE A 198 15.49 12.33 6.40
CA ILE A 198 16.25 13.52 6.78
C ILE A 198 17.56 13.67 6.01
N VAL A 199 18.22 12.56 5.61
CA VAL A 199 19.47 12.62 4.84
C VAL A 199 19.25 12.65 3.33
N ASP A 200 18.00 12.63 2.86
CA ASP A 200 17.71 12.67 1.42
C ASP A 200 18.09 14.05 0.84
N PRO A 201 18.87 14.11 -0.24
CA PRO A 201 19.30 15.38 -0.85
C PRO A 201 18.12 16.30 -1.20
N VAL A 202 16.95 15.73 -1.58
CA VAL A 202 15.77 16.54 -1.90
C VAL A 202 15.21 17.21 -0.66
N THR A 203 15.31 16.60 0.52
CA THR A 203 14.93 17.24 1.78
C THR A 203 15.75 18.50 2.03
N PHE A 204 17.05 18.45 1.80
CA PHE A 204 17.92 19.65 1.90
C PHE A 204 17.50 20.75 0.92
N VAL A 205 17.22 20.38 -0.34
CA VAL A 205 16.77 21.33 -1.37
C VAL A 205 15.44 21.98 -0.99
N LEU A 206 14.48 21.19 -0.49
CA LEU A 206 13.17 21.69 -0.07
C LEU A 206 13.29 22.64 1.11
N VAL A 207 14.05 22.28 2.15
CA VAL A 207 14.30 23.15 3.32
C VAL A 207 15.03 24.41 2.90
N GLY A 208 16.02 24.30 2.00
CA GLY A 208 16.73 25.45 1.45
C GLY A 208 15.81 26.38 0.65
N GLY A 209 14.91 25.83 -0.14
CA GLY A 209 13.89 26.60 -0.87
C GLY A 209 12.94 27.36 0.07
N ILE A 210 12.45 26.69 1.12
CA ILE A 210 11.58 27.30 2.15
C ILE A 210 12.35 28.43 2.85
N ALA A 211 13.58 28.19 3.31
CA ALA A 211 14.40 29.20 3.94
C ALA A 211 14.66 30.41 3.02
N GLY A 212 14.77 30.19 1.69
CA GLY A 212 14.87 31.24 0.68
C GLY A 212 13.60 32.10 0.60
N VAL A 213 12.43 31.48 0.63
CA VAL A 213 11.13 32.17 0.64
C VAL A 213 10.98 32.97 1.93
N GLU A 214 11.26 32.39 3.09
CA GLU A 214 11.24 33.06 4.39
C GLU A 214 12.20 34.26 4.42
N GLN A 215 13.39 34.10 3.82
CA GLN A 215 14.36 35.18 3.67
C GLN A 215 13.81 36.32 2.81
N ALA A 216 13.19 36.02 1.68
CA ALA A 216 12.63 37.01 0.76
C ALA A 216 11.43 37.75 1.39
N GLN A 217 10.62 37.07 2.19
CA GLN A 217 9.47 37.65 2.89
C GLN A 217 9.85 38.32 4.22
N ASN A 218 11.12 38.22 4.62
CA ASN A 218 11.62 38.67 5.93
C ASN A 218 10.87 38.03 7.12
N ASP A 219 10.40 36.78 6.93
CA ASP A 219 9.84 36.02 8.03
C ASP A 219 10.94 35.73 9.06
N PHE A 220 10.55 35.66 10.34
CA PHE A 220 11.50 35.51 11.44
C PHE A 220 12.63 36.57 11.36
N SER A 221 12.23 37.84 11.33
CA SER A 221 13.14 38.97 11.12
C SER A 221 14.30 39.03 12.11
N GLY A 222 14.17 38.41 13.30
CA GLY A 222 15.24 38.26 14.29
C GLY A 222 16.44 37.43 13.83
N TYR A 223 16.32 36.65 12.76
CA TYR A 223 17.48 35.98 12.15
C TYR A 223 18.36 36.95 11.33
N GLY A 224 17.80 38.12 10.96
CA GLY A 224 18.44 39.07 10.08
C GLY A 224 18.34 38.72 8.61
N GLN A 225 19.08 39.46 7.77
CA GLN A 225 19.11 39.30 6.33
C GLN A 225 20.48 38.81 5.85
N GLY A 226 20.64 38.61 4.53
CA GLY A 226 21.86 38.15 3.89
C GLY A 226 22.20 36.68 4.15
N ALA A 227 23.40 36.25 3.86
CA ALA A 227 23.82 34.86 3.96
C ALA A 227 23.70 34.28 5.37
N GLN A 228 23.96 35.09 6.40
CA GLN A 228 23.87 34.69 7.80
C GLN A 228 22.38 34.44 8.19
N GLY A 229 21.49 35.36 7.80
CA GLY A 229 20.04 35.23 8.05
C GLY A 229 19.46 34.00 7.34
N TYR A 230 19.86 33.76 6.08
CA TYR A 230 19.49 32.56 5.34
C TYR A 230 19.98 31.29 6.03
N GLY A 231 21.27 31.26 6.43
CA GLY A 231 21.82 30.07 7.12
C GLY A 231 21.11 29.74 8.42
N LYS A 232 20.68 30.75 9.19
CA LYS A 232 19.91 30.56 10.43
C LYS A 232 18.52 29.99 10.14
N ARG A 233 17.79 30.50 9.11
CA ARG A 233 16.48 29.97 8.68
C ARG A 233 16.61 28.54 8.19
N PHE A 234 17.60 28.29 7.34
CA PHE A 234 17.91 26.94 6.86
C PHE A 234 18.19 25.98 8.03
N GLY A 235 19.05 26.37 8.96
CA GLY A 235 19.38 25.55 10.14
C GLY A 235 18.16 25.29 11.03
N ALA A 236 17.33 26.29 11.27
CA ALA A 236 16.10 26.17 12.04
C ALA A 236 15.07 25.23 11.35
N GLY A 237 14.81 25.46 10.07
CA GLY A 237 13.89 24.62 9.30
C GLY A 237 14.36 23.16 9.15
N TYR A 238 15.68 22.96 9.08
CA TYR A 238 16.24 21.61 9.06
C TYR A 238 16.17 20.94 10.43
N ALA A 239 16.37 21.67 11.52
CA ALA A 239 16.17 21.18 12.89
C ALA A 239 14.70 20.81 13.14
N ASP A 240 13.74 21.62 12.66
CA ASP A 240 12.31 21.30 12.69
C ASP A 240 11.99 20.01 11.93
N THR A 241 12.58 19.85 10.75
CA THR A 241 12.43 18.64 9.93
C THR A 241 12.94 17.40 10.66
N ILE A 242 14.11 17.49 11.29
CA ILE A 242 14.70 16.41 12.08
C ILE A 242 13.77 16.08 13.27
N ALA A 243 13.44 17.09 14.08
CA ALA A 243 12.60 16.89 15.27
C ALA A 243 11.23 16.32 14.91
N GLY A 244 10.55 16.89 13.93
CA GLY A 244 9.23 16.43 13.48
C GLY A 244 9.27 15.00 12.94
N THR A 245 10.26 14.68 12.09
CA THR A 245 10.39 13.34 11.49
C THR A 245 10.74 12.29 12.55
N PHE A 246 11.73 12.52 13.39
CA PHE A 246 12.09 11.52 14.40
C PHE A 246 11.01 11.36 15.47
N ILE A 247 10.46 12.46 15.99
CA ILE A 247 9.45 12.36 17.05
C ILE A 247 8.14 11.83 16.50
N GLY A 248 7.65 12.42 15.40
CA GLY A 248 6.34 12.10 14.84
C GLY A 248 6.28 10.79 14.02
N SER A 249 7.40 10.36 13.43
CA SER A 249 7.39 9.20 12.51
C SER A 249 8.23 8.01 13.00
N ALA A 250 9.06 8.16 14.05
CA ALA A 250 9.86 7.06 14.59
C ALA A 250 9.65 6.85 16.09
N ILE A 251 9.95 7.84 16.94
CA ILE A 251 9.95 7.68 18.40
C ILE A 251 8.53 7.40 18.90
N LEU A 252 7.61 8.33 18.70
CA LEU A 252 6.23 8.16 19.17
C LEU A 252 5.49 6.99 18.52
N PRO A 253 5.59 6.76 17.20
CA PRO A 253 5.00 5.57 16.60
C PRO A 253 5.57 4.26 17.16
N SER A 254 6.84 4.21 17.54
CA SER A 254 7.43 3.02 18.15
C SER A 254 6.94 2.80 19.59
N LEU A 255 6.84 3.87 20.39
CA LEU A 255 6.36 3.81 21.77
C LEU A 255 4.85 3.51 21.85
N LEU A 256 4.06 4.13 20.97
CA LEU A 256 2.60 4.03 20.95
C LEU A 256 2.09 2.90 20.06
N LYS A 257 2.98 2.11 19.46
CA LYS A 257 2.67 1.02 18.52
C LYS A 257 1.74 1.50 17.40
N GLN A 258 2.11 2.58 16.74
CA GLN A 258 1.39 3.20 15.64
C GLN A 258 2.20 3.10 14.34
N ASP A 259 1.52 2.89 13.21
CA ASP A 259 2.16 2.92 11.90
C ASP A 259 2.16 4.37 11.37
N PRO A 260 3.34 4.94 11.07
CA PRO A 260 3.45 6.33 10.63
C PRO A 260 3.05 6.53 9.16
N ARG A 261 2.74 5.46 8.41
CA ARG A 261 2.41 5.53 6.99
C ARG A 261 0.97 5.95 6.74
N TYR A 262 0.76 6.69 5.66
CA TYR A 262 -0.55 6.90 5.08
C TYR A 262 -0.91 5.70 4.18
N PHE A 263 -2.03 5.07 4.43
CA PHE A 263 -2.55 3.96 3.62
C PHE A 263 -3.46 4.51 2.53
N TYR A 264 -3.01 4.43 1.28
CA TYR A 264 -3.75 4.96 0.14
C TYR A 264 -5.07 4.20 -0.04
N LYS A 265 -6.20 4.95 -0.08
CA LYS A 265 -7.51 4.33 -0.24
C LYS A 265 -7.83 3.97 -1.69
N GLY A 266 -7.64 4.88 -2.59
CA GLY A 266 -7.75 4.67 -4.05
C GLY A 266 -9.14 4.34 -4.59
N SER A 267 -10.08 3.90 -3.74
CA SER A 267 -11.40 3.40 -4.11
C SER A 267 -12.54 4.16 -3.41
N GLY A 268 -13.75 4.05 -3.96
CA GLY A 268 -14.93 4.72 -3.43
C GLY A 268 -15.19 6.11 -4.02
N SER A 269 -16.23 6.80 -3.52
CA SER A 269 -16.62 8.13 -3.99
C SER A 269 -15.58 9.19 -3.64
N LYS A 270 -15.51 10.28 -4.42
CA LYS A 270 -14.59 11.40 -4.14
C LYS A 270 -14.77 11.95 -2.72
N ARG A 271 -16.02 12.09 -2.24
CA ARG A 271 -16.30 12.55 -0.87
C ARG A 271 -15.72 11.61 0.19
N SER A 272 -15.91 10.29 0.01
CA SER A 272 -15.38 9.27 0.93
C SER A 272 -13.84 9.30 0.98
N ARG A 273 -13.18 9.51 -0.17
CA ARG A 273 -11.72 9.62 -0.26
C ARG A 273 -11.20 10.90 0.39
N ILE A 274 -11.88 12.04 0.19
CA ILE A 274 -11.53 13.32 0.84
C ILE A 274 -11.63 13.17 2.36
N LEU A 275 -12.77 12.69 2.87
CA LEU A 275 -12.98 12.52 4.32
C LEU A 275 -11.95 11.54 4.92
N TYR A 276 -11.66 10.45 4.22
CA TYR A 276 -10.63 9.50 4.63
C TYR A 276 -9.25 10.14 4.73
N ALA A 277 -8.82 10.88 3.70
CA ALA A 277 -7.53 11.54 3.67
C ALA A 277 -7.38 12.57 4.80
N ILE A 278 -8.42 13.39 5.05
CA ILE A 278 -8.43 14.36 6.14
C ILE A 278 -8.41 13.64 7.50
N ALA A 279 -9.26 12.62 7.67
CA ALA A 279 -9.33 11.87 8.92
C ALA A 279 -7.99 11.21 9.28
N ASN A 280 -7.21 10.78 8.30
CA ASN A 280 -5.89 10.17 8.54
C ASN A 280 -4.82 11.16 9.06
N ALA A 281 -5.09 12.45 9.13
CA ALA A 281 -4.25 13.38 9.89
C ALA A 281 -4.38 13.17 11.41
N VAL A 282 -5.56 12.69 11.87
CA VAL A 282 -5.87 12.50 13.30
C VAL A 282 -6.17 11.05 13.68
N ILE A 283 -6.24 10.14 12.69
CA ILE A 283 -6.45 8.70 12.86
C ILE A 283 -5.37 7.96 12.08
N CYS A 284 -4.82 6.89 12.64
CA CYS A 284 -3.84 6.03 11.98
C CYS A 284 -4.10 4.56 12.28
N LYS A 285 -3.39 3.66 11.57
CA LYS A 285 -3.34 2.26 11.94
C LYS A 285 -2.37 2.03 13.09
N GLY A 286 -2.73 1.14 14.00
CA GLY A 286 -1.79 0.59 14.98
C GLY A 286 -0.99 -0.57 14.39
N ASP A 287 0.10 -0.97 15.07
CA ASP A 287 0.87 -2.16 14.74
C ASP A 287 0.04 -3.47 14.87
N ASN A 288 -1.16 -3.38 15.42
CA ASN A 288 -2.17 -4.46 15.46
C ASN A 288 -3.17 -4.41 14.30
N GLY A 289 -2.95 -3.54 13.31
CA GLY A 289 -3.82 -3.34 12.15
C GLY A 289 -5.12 -2.58 12.42
N ARG A 290 -5.43 -2.23 13.68
CA ARG A 290 -6.67 -1.53 14.06
C ARG A 290 -6.52 -0.02 13.94
N TRP A 291 -7.59 0.65 13.56
CA TRP A 291 -7.65 2.12 13.54
C TRP A 291 -7.70 2.69 14.96
N GLN A 292 -6.93 3.76 15.18
CA GLN A 292 -6.83 4.45 16.47
C GLN A 292 -6.51 5.93 16.27
N PRO A 293 -6.71 6.81 17.29
CA PRO A 293 -6.27 8.20 17.19
C PRO A 293 -4.77 8.30 16.93
N ASN A 294 -4.39 9.21 16.03
CA ASN A 294 -2.99 9.40 15.65
C ASN A 294 -2.24 10.27 16.68
N TYR A 295 -2.04 9.70 17.87
CA TYR A 295 -1.30 10.37 18.94
C TYR A 295 0.11 10.74 18.51
N SER A 296 0.75 9.93 17.67
CA SER A 296 2.10 10.19 17.19
C SER A 296 2.19 11.47 16.37
N ASN A 297 1.25 11.72 15.47
CA ASN A 297 1.21 12.94 14.67
C ASN A 297 0.85 14.17 15.52
N ILE A 298 -0.15 14.03 16.40
CA ILE A 298 -0.62 15.11 17.25
C ILE A 298 0.45 15.52 18.26
N LEU A 299 0.92 14.58 19.09
CA LEU A 299 1.92 14.85 20.10
C LEU A 299 3.29 15.16 19.50
N GLY A 300 3.61 14.54 18.36
CA GLY A 300 4.83 14.82 17.59
C GLY A 300 4.88 16.26 17.10
N SER A 301 3.78 16.76 16.55
CA SER A 301 3.66 18.16 16.11
C SER A 301 3.76 19.14 17.30
N VAL A 302 3.13 18.82 18.43
CA VAL A 302 3.24 19.64 19.65
C VAL A 302 4.67 19.64 20.19
N ALA A 303 5.31 18.45 20.27
CA ALA A 303 6.68 18.32 20.76
C ALA A 303 7.69 19.05 19.87
N ALA A 304 7.58 18.86 18.54
CA ALA A 304 8.44 19.56 17.58
C ALA A 304 8.28 21.07 17.68
N GLY A 305 7.02 21.57 17.72
CA GLY A 305 6.74 23.00 17.92
C GLY A 305 7.25 23.55 19.26
N GLY A 306 7.21 22.74 20.32
CA GLY A 306 7.82 23.10 21.62
C GLY A 306 9.35 23.22 21.53
N ILE A 307 10.00 22.30 20.84
CA ILE A 307 11.46 22.28 20.61
C ILE A 307 11.89 23.47 19.75
N SER A 308 11.09 23.85 18.75
CA SER A 308 11.37 25.04 17.90
C SER A 308 11.55 26.31 18.70
N ASN A 309 10.84 26.49 19.85
CA ASN A 309 11.01 27.63 20.73
C ASN A 309 12.44 27.76 21.30
N LEU A 310 13.29 26.74 21.26
CA LEU A 310 14.66 26.78 21.76
C LEU A 310 15.59 27.57 20.83
N TYR A 311 15.36 27.54 19.52
CA TYR A 311 16.28 28.11 18.54
C TYR A 311 15.68 29.18 17.62
N TYR A 312 14.37 29.41 17.66
CA TYR A 312 13.76 30.55 16.97
C TYR A 312 14.13 31.87 17.65
N PRO A 313 14.09 33.01 16.93
CA PRO A 313 14.41 34.31 17.54
C PRO A 313 13.49 34.63 18.70
N ALA A 314 14.01 35.31 19.73
CA ALA A 314 13.25 35.59 20.96
C ALA A 314 11.95 36.37 20.71
N GLN A 315 11.93 37.25 19.72
CA GLN A 315 10.75 38.03 19.33
C GLN A 315 9.65 37.20 18.65
N ASP A 316 10.03 36.05 18.07
CA ASP A 316 9.12 35.13 17.37
C ASP A 316 8.67 33.99 18.30
N ARG A 317 9.22 33.88 19.50
CA ARG A 317 8.85 32.87 20.50
C ARG A 317 7.59 33.30 21.22
N ASN A 318 6.50 32.66 20.89
CA ASN A 318 5.21 32.90 21.55
C ASN A 318 4.84 31.78 22.55
N GLY A 319 5.83 31.07 23.05
CA GLY A 319 5.66 30.02 24.05
C GLY A 319 4.59 28.97 23.66
N ALA A 320 3.60 28.80 24.54
CA ALA A 320 2.51 27.85 24.31
C ALA A 320 1.68 28.21 23.06
N GLY A 321 1.45 29.49 22.78
CA GLY A 321 0.72 29.93 21.58
C GLY A 321 1.36 29.44 20.29
N LEU A 322 2.67 29.63 20.13
CA LEU A 322 3.43 29.18 18.97
C LEU A 322 3.43 27.64 18.86
N THR A 323 3.56 26.96 20.00
CA THR A 323 3.54 25.48 20.03
C THR A 323 2.24 24.92 19.49
N PHE A 324 1.08 25.44 19.94
CA PHE A 324 -0.23 24.98 19.49
C PHE A 324 -0.53 25.42 18.04
N GLU A 325 -0.10 26.61 17.64
CA GLU A 325 -0.21 27.10 16.26
C GLU A 325 0.58 26.18 15.30
N ASN A 326 1.83 25.89 15.61
CA ASN A 326 2.66 24.99 14.83
C ASN A 326 2.11 23.56 14.79
N ALA A 327 1.54 23.07 15.90
CA ALA A 327 0.88 21.77 15.94
C ALA A 327 -0.36 21.73 15.02
N ALA A 328 -1.20 22.78 15.05
CA ALA A 328 -2.36 22.87 14.16
C ALA A 328 -1.95 22.95 12.69
N ILE A 329 -0.89 23.73 12.37
CA ILE A 329 -0.30 23.80 11.03
C ILE A 329 0.23 22.43 10.61
N GLY A 330 0.94 21.71 11.47
CA GLY A 330 1.46 20.37 11.20
C GLY A 330 0.36 19.35 10.88
N ILE A 331 -0.72 19.36 11.66
CA ILE A 331 -1.89 18.49 11.41
C ILE A 331 -2.57 18.87 10.08
N GLY A 332 -2.73 20.17 9.83
CA GLY A 332 -3.30 20.68 8.57
C GLY A 332 -2.44 20.30 7.36
N ALA A 333 -1.12 20.42 7.50
CA ALA A 333 -0.16 19.99 6.46
C ALA A 333 -0.24 18.46 6.21
N SER A 334 -0.39 17.65 7.26
CA SER A 334 -0.62 16.22 7.14
C SER A 334 -1.90 15.92 6.37
N ALA A 335 -3.00 16.61 6.68
CA ALA A 335 -4.27 16.45 5.96
C ALA A 335 -4.15 16.85 4.48
N ALA A 336 -3.48 17.97 4.19
CA ALA A 336 -3.23 18.42 2.83
C ALA A 336 -2.33 17.42 2.06
N SER A 337 -1.28 16.92 2.69
CA SER A 337 -0.41 15.89 2.13
C SER A 337 -1.19 14.62 1.78
N ASN A 338 -2.04 14.13 2.69
CA ASN A 338 -2.89 12.97 2.47
C ASN A 338 -3.86 13.18 1.30
N LEU A 339 -4.46 14.37 1.16
CA LEU A 339 -5.30 14.73 0.02
C LEU A 339 -4.52 14.70 -1.29
N LEU A 340 -3.30 15.25 -1.29
CA LEU A 340 -2.41 15.21 -2.46
C LEU A 340 -2.04 13.77 -2.81
N GLN A 341 -1.72 12.94 -1.83
CA GLN A 341 -1.46 11.50 -2.04
C GLN A 341 -2.66 10.82 -2.70
N GLU A 342 -3.86 11.11 -2.21
CA GLU A 342 -5.08 10.45 -2.66
C GLU A 342 -5.48 10.82 -4.11
N PHE A 343 -5.21 12.06 -4.56
CA PHE A 343 -5.72 12.54 -5.84
C PHE A 343 -4.66 12.84 -6.89
N LEU A 344 -3.44 13.19 -6.47
CA LEU A 344 -2.40 13.69 -7.37
C LEU A 344 -1.13 12.82 -7.34
N ILE A 345 -0.52 12.63 -6.18
CA ILE A 345 0.83 12.09 -6.05
C ILE A 345 0.91 10.64 -6.57
N ARG A 346 -0.14 9.83 -6.32
CA ARG A 346 -0.21 8.47 -6.87
C ARG A 346 -0.02 8.42 -8.40
N LYS A 347 -0.55 9.41 -9.11
CA LYS A 347 -0.44 9.49 -10.57
C LYS A 347 0.96 9.92 -11.03
N LEU A 348 1.65 10.67 -10.18
CA LEU A 348 2.99 11.21 -10.44
C LEU A 348 4.11 10.30 -9.91
N THR A 349 3.77 9.20 -9.21
CA THR A 349 4.73 8.23 -8.71
C THR A 349 4.85 7.08 -9.70
N PRO A 350 5.93 7.02 -10.50
CA PRO A 350 6.14 5.93 -11.45
C PRO A 350 6.41 4.62 -10.72
N LYS A 351 6.03 3.51 -11.33
CA LYS A 351 6.38 2.14 -10.91
C LYS A 351 5.97 1.76 -9.49
N VAL A 352 4.79 2.21 -9.04
CA VAL A 352 4.20 1.58 -7.85
C VAL A 352 3.79 0.18 -8.25
N PRO A 353 4.37 -0.88 -7.67
CA PRO A 353 3.94 -2.23 -7.94
C PRO A 353 2.43 -2.32 -7.69
N LYS A 354 1.70 -3.01 -8.58
CA LYS A 354 0.38 -3.51 -8.15
C LYS A 354 0.68 -4.44 -6.97
N ALA A 355 0.03 -4.18 -5.84
CA ALA A 355 0.10 -5.09 -4.72
C ALA A 355 -0.12 -6.49 -5.28
N ALA A 356 0.89 -7.34 -5.17
CA ALA A 356 0.67 -8.76 -5.41
C ALA A 356 -0.33 -9.17 -4.33
N PRO A 357 -1.45 -9.83 -4.66
CA PRO A 357 -2.30 -10.38 -3.63
C PRO A 357 -1.43 -11.32 -2.83
N VAL A 358 -1.14 -10.96 -1.60
CA VAL A 358 -0.58 -11.89 -0.62
C VAL A 358 -1.69 -12.93 -0.48
N LYS A 359 -1.51 -14.10 -1.11
CA LYS A 359 -2.37 -15.23 -0.85
C LYS A 359 -2.21 -15.57 0.62
N PRO A 360 -3.35 -15.75 1.34
CA PRO A 360 -3.36 -16.17 2.73
C PRO A 360 -2.69 -17.53 2.91
#